data_beca4f78f1cc2934ea5036c4198c5c47
#
_entry.id   beca4f78f1cc2934ea5036c4198c5c47
#
_cell.length_a   1.000
_cell.length_b   1.000
_cell.length_c   1.000
_cell.angle_alpha   90.00
_cell.angle_beta   90.00
_cell.angle_gamma   90.00
#
_symmetry.space_group_name_H-M   'P 1'
#
loop_
_entity.id
_entity.type
_entity.pdbx_description
1 polymer ?
#
loop_
_entity_poly.entity_id
_entity_poly.type
_entity_poly.pdbx_seq_one_letter_code
_entity_poly.pdbx_strand_id
1 'polypeptide(L)'
;MKPASHPYVVSGKLQREDPEKYAAVIDFLKYYYGTEGTRIIVEENQSVPVTKYTGTVDSAEYPVFSRVMEKVGDDLPSPATAPNMYLPGEFEATFFESISGVLNGIYSPEEALTFLDDQMKAMGLV
;
A
#
# COMPACT_ATOMS: atom_id res chain seq x y z
N MET A 1 -11.35 10.35 -5.95
CA MET A 1 -10.51 9.25 -6.51
C MET A 1 -9.35 9.04 -5.55
N LYS A 2 -9.20 7.88 -4.94
CA LYS A 2 -8.09 7.59 -4.02
C LYS A 2 -6.82 7.37 -4.87
N PRO A 3 -5.71 8.05 -4.63
CA PRO A 3 -4.48 7.76 -5.34
C PRO A 3 -4.00 6.36 -4.98
N ALA A 4 -3.87 5.49 -5.97
CA ALA A 4 -3.21 4.21 -5.78
C ALA A 4 -1.69 4.47 -5.69
N SER A 5 -1.04 3.88 -4.70
CA SER A 5 0.42 4.02 -4.54
C SER A 5 1.22 3.40 -5.70
N HIS A 6 0.63 2.43 -6.40
CA HIS A 6 1.24 1.72 -7.52
C HIS A 6 0.21 1.53 -8.63
N PRO A 7 -0.06 2.56 -9.46
CA PRO A 7 -1.02 2.43 -10.56
C PRO A 7 -0.47 1.54 -11.66
N TYR A 8 -1.30 0.65 -12.18
CA TYR A 8 -1.00 -0.03 -13.43
C TYR A 8 -1.28 0.91 -14.60
N VAL A 9 -0.33 1.01 -15.51
CA VAL A 9 -0.43 1.86 -16.70
C VAL A 9 -0.36 0.98 -17.94
N VAL A 10 -1.34 1.13 -18.83
CA VAL A 10 -1.35 0.43 -20.12
C VAL A 10 -0.86 1.38 -21.19
N SER A 11 0.14 0.94 -21.98
CA SER A 11 0.69 1.76 -23.04
C SER A 11 -0.36 2.06 -24.12
N GLY A 12 -0.55 3.34 -24.46
CA GLY A 12 -1.42 3.75 -25.55
C GLY A 12 -0.98 3.27 -26.94
N LYS A 13 0.28 2.85 -27.11
CA LYS A 13 0.74 2.19 -28.33
C LYS A 13 0.13 0.81 -28.49
N LEU A 14 -0.01 0.06 -27.39
CA LEU A 14 -0.50 -1.31 -27.43
C LEU A 14 -1.88 -1.41 -28.09
N GLN A 15 -2.78 -0.46 -27.83
CA GLN A 15 -4.11 -0.43 -28.44
C GLN A 15 -4.07 -0.32 -29.97
N ARG A 16 -3.05 0.37 -30.54
CA ARG A 16 -2.93 0.60 -31.98
C ARG A 16 -2.11 -0.48 -32.68
N GLU A 17 -1.08 -0.98 -32.03
CA GLU A 17 -0.09 -1.89 -32.64
C GLU A 17 -0.46 -3.36 -32.42
N ASP A 18 -1.16 -3.69 -31.32
CA ASP A 18 -1.58 -5.05 -31.00
C ASP A 18 -2.90 -5.03 -30.22
N PRO A 19 -4.05 -4.87 -30.92
CA PRO A 19 -5.36 -4.79 -30.28
C PRO A 19 -5.74 -6.04 -29.50
N GLU A 20 -5.29 -7.23 -29.93
CA GLU A 20 -5.60 -8.49 -29.22
C GLU A 20 -4.89 -8.52 -27.87
N LYS A 21 -3.62 -8.19 -27.83
CA LYS A 21 -2.86 -8.08 -26.57
C LYS A 21 -3.40 -6.98 -25.67
N TYR A 22 -3.83 -5.84 -26.25
CA TYR A 22 -4.48 -4.79 -25.48
C TYR A 22 -5.76 -5.30 -24.82
N ALA A 23 -6.63 -6.02 -25.56
CA ALA A 23 -7.83 -6.60 -25.01
C ALA A 23 -7.54 -7.58 -23.87
N ALA A 24 -6.55 -8.46 -24.03
CA ALA A 24 -6.14 -9.40 -22.98
C ALA A 24 -5.64 -8.69 -21.71
N VAL A 25 -4.87 -7.61 -21.86
CA VAL A 25 -4.42 -6.79 -20.71
C VAL A 25 -5.60 -6.13 -20.00
N ILE A 26 -6.55 -5.59 -20.74
CA ILE A 26 -7.76 -4.97 -20.17
C ILE A 26 -8.61 -6.01 -19.44
N ASP A 27 -8.77 -7.21 -20.00
CA ASP A 27 -9.53 -8.27 -19.35
C ASP A 27 -8.83 -8.79 -18.08
N PHE A 28 -7.49 -8.89 -18.09
CA PHE A 28 -6.73 -9.16 -16.88
C PHE A 28 -6.96 -8.08 -15.81
N LEU A 29 -6.92 -6.81 -16.16
CA LEU A 29 -7.16 -5.72 -15.20
C LEU A 29 -8.59 -5.73 -14.66
N LYS A 30 -9.58 -6.03 -15.50
CA LYS A 30 -10.98 -6.22 -15.04
C LYS A 30 -11.11 -7.38 -14.06
N TYR A 31 -10.42 -8.50 -14.31
CA TYR A 31 -10.36 -9.62 -13.38
C TYR A 31 -9.68 -9.22 -12.08
N TYR A 32 -8.48 -8.62 -12.17
CA TYR A 32 -7.66 -8.24 -11.03
C TYR A 32 -8.38 -7.26 -10.08
N TYR A 33 -9.07 -6.27 -10.64
CA TYR A 33 -9.87 -5.30 -9.87
C TYR A 33 -11.33 -5.72 -9.68
N GLY A 34 -11.73 -6.86 -10.21
CA GLY A 34 -13.06 -7.44 -10.06
C GLY A 34 -13.24 -8.13 -8.71
N THR A 35 -14.43 -8.73 -8.52
CA THR A 35 -14.79 -9.38 -7.26
C THR A 35 -13.82 -10.50 -6.88
N GLU A 36 -13.47 -11.35 -7.83
CA GLU A 36 -12.58 -12.49 -7.57
C GLU A 36 -11.14 -12.09 -7.31
N GLY A 37 -10.58 -11.17 -8.10
CA GLY A 37 -9.24 -10.64 -7.85
C GLY A 37 -9.15 -9.91 -6.51
N THR A 38 -10.18 -9.13 -6.16
CA THR A 38 -10.27 -8.47 -4.85
C THR A 38 -10.33 -9.51 -3.72
N ARG A 39 -11.09 -10.61 -3.89
CA ARG A 39 -11.16 -11.70 -2.93
C ARG A 39 -9.77 -12.32 -2.68
N ILE A 40 -9.06 -12.66 -3.73
CA ILE A 40 -7.70 -13.23 -3.64
C ILE A 40 -6.73 -12.27 -2.93
N ILE A 41 -6.78 -10.97 -3.26
CA ILE A 41 -5.94 -9.94 -2.63
C ILE A 41 -6.18 -9.89 -1.12
N VAL A 42 -7.43 -9.99 -0.67
CA VAL A 42 -7.78 -9.91 0.74
C VAL A 42 -7.53 -11.23 1.46
N GLU A 43 -8.10 -12.33 0.95
CA GLU A 43 -8.16 -13.60 1.68
C GLU A 43 -6.83 -14.37 1.62
N GLU A 44 -6.13 -14.31 0.49
CA GLU A 44 -4.91 -15.09 0.31
C GLU A 44 -3.63 -14.27 0.51
N ASN A 45 -3.63 -13.00 0.09
CA ASN A 45 -2.46 -12.13 0.25
C ASN A 45 -2.53 -11.21 1.48
N GLN A 46 -3.65 -11.17 2.22
CA GLN A 46 -3.85 -10.32 3.40
C GLN A 46 -3.46 -8.86 3.12
N SER A 47 -3.85 -8.38 1.96
CA SER A 47 -3.56 -7.02 1.50
C SER A 47 -4.83 -6.20 1.39
N VAL A 48 -4.73 -4.92 1.75
CA VAL A 48 -5.86 -3.99 1.65
C VAL A 48 -6.16 -3.70 0.18
N PRO A 49 -7.36 -4.03 -0.32
CA PRO A 49 -7.70 -3.82 -1.71
C PRO A 49 -7.98 -2.35 -2.02
N VAL A 50 -7.78 -1.96 -3.27
CA VAL A 50 -8.19 -0.64 -3.79
C VAL A 50 -9.65 -0.59 -4.21
N THR A 51 -10.29 -1.75 -4.30
CA THR A 51 -11.70 -1.95 -4.65
C THR A 51 -12.49 -2.35 -3.42
N LYS A 52 -13.81 -2.20 -3.49
CA LYS A 52 -14.68 -2.57 -2.37
C LYS A 52 -14.68 -4.09 -2.18
N TYR A 53 -14.34 -4.53 -0.98
CA TYR A 53 -14.46 -5.90 -0.54
C TYR A 53 -15.70 -6.07 0.33
N THR A 54 -16.55 -7.04 -0.01
CA THR A 54 -17.81 -7.31 0.71
C THR A 54 -17.80 -8.60 1.52
N GLY A 55 -16.67 -9.32 1.54
CA GLY A 55 -16.48 -10.52 2.34
C GLY A 55 -16.07 -10.19 3.78
N THR A 56 -15.73 -11.22 4.53
CA THR A 56 -15.24 -11.12 5.91
C THR A 56 -13.84 -11.70 6.00
N VAL A 57 -13.00 -11.10 6.83
CA VAL A 57 -11.68 -11.65 7.17
C VAL A 57 -11.80 -12.42 8.47
N ASP A 58 -11.28 -13.65 8.52
CA ASP A 58 -11.27 -14.45 9.73
C ASP A 58 -10.39 -13.79 10.80
N SER A 59 -11.03 -13.27 11.84
CA SER A 59 -10.34 -12.60 12.95
C SER A 59 -9.59 -13.55 13.88
N ALA A 60 -9.92 -14.85 13.85
CA ALA A 60 -9.19 -15.85 14.63
C ALA A 60 -7.87 -16.21 13.95
N GLU A 61 -7.87 -16.30 12.63
CA GLU A 61 -6.68 -16.60 11.84
C GLU A 61 -5.81 -15.34 11.59
N TYR A 62 -6.46 -14.18 11.32
CA TYR A 62 -5.77 -12.93 10.95
C TYR A 62 -6.22 -11.74 11.84
N PRO A 63 -5.93 -11.75 13.15
CA PRO A 63 -6.50 -10.77 14.09
C PRO A 63 -6.06 -9.32 13.81
N VAL A 64 -4.83 -9.11 13.34
CA VAL A 64 -4.33 -7.77 13.02
C VAL A 64 -4.94 -7.28 11.70
N PHE A 65 -4.94 -8.12 10.68
CA PHE A 65 -5.48 -7.77 9.37
C PHE A 65 -7.00 -7.54 9.41
N SER A 66 -7.73 -8.34 10.18
CA SER A 66 -9.17 -8.13 10.43
C SER A 66 -9.45 -6.73 10.99
N ARG A 67 -8.68 -6.29 12.00
CA ARG A 67 -8.79 -4.93 12.55
C ARG A 67 -8.46 -3.83 11.54
N VAL A 68 -7.47 -4.07 10.67
CA VAL A 68 -7.17 -3.14 9.57
C VAL A 68 -8.36 -3.05 8.64
N MET A 69 -8.92 -4.18 8.22
CA MET A 69 -10.08 -4.22 7.30
C MET A 69 -11.33 -3.59 7.90
N GLU A 70 -11.58 -3.72 9.19
CA GLU A 70 -12.66 -3.01 9.90
C GLU A 70 -12.49 -1.49 9.82
N LYS A 71 -11.24 -0.99 9.88
CA LYS A 71 -10.93 0.43 9.76
C LYS A 71 -10.96 0.95 8.32
N VAL A 72 -10.75 0.06 7.36
CA VAL A 72 -10.71 0.35 5.92
C VAL A 72 -12.11 0.51 5.32
N GLY A 73 -13.20 0.35 6.05
CA GLY A 73 -14.58 0.45 5.58
C GLY A 73 -14.86 1.53 4.52
N ASP A 74 -16.09 1.66 4.10
CA ASP A 74 -16.51 2.50 2.96
C ASP A 74 -16.13 3.99 3.10
N ASP A 75 -15.90 4.47 4.31
CA ASP A 75 -15.68 5.89 4.66
C ASP A 75 -14.22 6.22 4.97
N LEU A 76 -13.26 5.37 4.60
CA LEU A 76 -11.87 5.78 4.75
C LEU A 76 -11.63 7.07 3.98
N PRO A 77 -11.24 8.15 4.67
CA PRO A 77 -10.71 9.31 3.99
C PRO A 77 -9.56 8.84 3.11
N SER A 78 -9.41 9.45 1.94
CA SER A 78 -8.28 9.17 1.06
C SER A 78 -7.00 9.12 1.92
N PRO A 79 -6.28 8.00 1.99
CA PRO A 79 -5.09 7.97 2.80
C PRO A 79 -4.21 9.12 2.33
N ALA A 80 -3.66 9.85 3.29
CA ALA A 80 -2.53 10.71 2.98
C ALA A 80 -1.52 9.84 2.24
N THR A 81 -0.88 10.39 1.24
CA THR A 81 0.21 9.70 0.55
C THR A 81 1.23 9.27 1.61
N ALA A 82 1.71 8.04 1.51
CA ALA A 82 2.67 7.54 2.49
C ALA A 82 3.84 8.53 2.64
N PRO A 83 4.28 8.84 3.86
CA PRO A 83 5.31 9.86 4.11
C PRO A 83 6.55 9.69 3.24
N ASN A 84 6.97 8.45 3.01
CA ASN A 84 8.12 8.12 2.17
C ASN A 84 7.99 8.56 0.70
N MET A 85 6.78 8.84 0.19
CA MET A 85 6.59 9.33 -1.18
C MET A 85 6.90 10.82 -1.36
N TYR A 86 7.04 11.55 -0.27
CA TYR A 86 7.39 12.99 -0.29
C TYR A 86 8.81 13.27 0.20
N LEU A 87 9.48 12.24 0.68
CA LEU A 87 10.81 12.36 1.26
C LEU A 87 11.86 11.84 0.27
N PRO A 88 13.09 12.35 0.33
CA PRO A 88 14.19 11.81 -0.46
C PRO A 88 14.37 10.32 -0.23
N GLY A 89 14.75 9.57 -1.29
CA GLY A 89 14.94 8.11 -1.18
C GLY A 89 15.97 7.69 -0.12
N GLU A 90 16.92 8.57 0.18
CA GLU A 90 17.87 8.37 1.27
C GLU A 90 17.21 8.33 2.65
N PHE A 91 16.15 9.11 2.86
CA PHE A 91 15.37 9.09 4.09
C PHE A 91 14.47 7.85 4.20
N GLU A 92 14.04 7.29 3.08
CA GLU A 92 13.19 6.10 3.06
C GLU A 92 13.88 4.91 3.74
N ALA A 93 15.16 4.68 3.46
CA ALA A 93 15.95 3.63 4.11
C ALA A 93 15.99 3.82 5.63
N THR A 94 16.29 5.04 6.09
CA THR A 94 16.32 5.42 7.50
C THR A 94 14.97 5.22 8.19
N PHE A 95 13.89 5.58 7.49
CA PHE A 95 12.52 5.40 7.98
C PHE A 95 12.19 3.92 8.21
N PHE A 96 12.49 3.05 7.24
CA PHE A 96 12.24 1.61 7.41
C PHE A 96 13.19 0.96 8.42
N GLU A 97 14.43 1.43 8.54
CA GLU A 97 15.35 0.97 9.57
C GLU A 97 14.83 1.29 10.99
N SER A 98 14.33 2.49 11.21
CA SER A 98 13.75 2.87 12.51
C SER A 98 12.53 2.04 12.87
N ILE A 99 11.61 1.78 11.92
CA ILE A 99 10.46 0.89 12.14
C ILE A 99 10.92 -0.52 12.48
N SER A 100 11.87 -1.06 11.71
CA SER A 100 12.42 -2.39 11.95
C SER A 100 13.10 -2.47 13.33
N GLY A 101 13.79 -1.41 13.74
CA GLY A 101 14.40 -1.31 15.07
C GLY A 101 13.37 -1.38 16.20
N VAL A 102 12.24 -0.69 16.06
CA VAL A 102 11.13 -0.77 17.04
C VAL A 102 10.53 -2.17 17.07
N LEU A 103 10.24 -2.76 15.92
CA LEU A 103 9.65 -4.10 15.82
C LEU A 103 10.55 -5.19 16.40
N ASN A 104 11.86 -5.02 16.30
CA ASN A 104 12.86 -5.94 16.87
C ASN A 104 13.28 -5.59 18.31
N GLY A 105 12.69 -4.56 18.93
CA GLY A 105 12.98 -4.16 20.30
C GLY A 105 14.36 -3.52 20.48
N ILE A 106 14.97 -3.00 19.41
CA ILE A 106 16.25 -2.28 19.43
C ILE A 106 16.05 -0.84 19.90
N TYR A 107 14.94 -0.22 19.48
CA TYR A 107 14.55 1.14 19.85
C TYR A 107 13.17 1.12 20.53
N SER A 108 12.96 2.01 21.48
CA SER A 108 11.60 2.42 21.84
C SER A 108 10.97 3.26 20.72
N PRO A 109 9.63 3.37 20.64
CA PRO A 109 9.01 4.27 19.67
C PRO A 109 9.50 5.72 19.76
N GLU A 110 9.75 6.22 20.97
CA GLU A 110 10.24 7.57 21.25
C GLU A 110 11.67 7.78 20.74
N GLU A 111 12.55 6.78 20.94
CA GLU A 111 13.93 6.81 20.41
C GLU A 111 13.92 6.78 18.88
N ALA A 112 13.07 5.97 18.25
CA ALA A 112 12.93 5.92 16.81
C ALA A 112 12.46 7.26 16.22
N LEU A 113 11.49 7.93 16.85
CA LEU A 113 11.02 9.26 16.43
C LEU A 113 12.12 10.31 16.58
N THR A 114 12.86 10.30 17.68
CA THR A 114 13.98 11.21 17.90
C THR A 114 15.07 11.01 16.83
N PHE A 115 15.39 9.77 16.54
CA PHE A 115 16.35 9.44 15.47
C PHE A 115 15.90 9.96 14.10
N LEU A 116 14.62 9.78 13.74
CA LEU A 116 14.08 10.29 12.49
C LEU A 116 14.12 11.82 12.42
N ASP A 117 13.76 12.52 13.50
CA ASP A 117 13.84 13.98 13.59
C ASP A 117 15.25 14.49 13.37
N ASP A 118 16.24 13.86 13.98
CA ASP A 118 17.65 14.24 13.85
C ASP A 118 18.17 14.00 12.42
N GLN A 119 17.73 12.91 11.77
CA GLN A 119 18.07 12.65 10.38
C GLN A 119 17.39 13.66 9.43
N MET A 120 16.15 14.04 9.67
CA MET A 120 15.46 15.06 8.87
C MET A 120 16.16 16.42 8.97
N LYS A 121 16.59 16.82 10.18
CA LYS A 121 17.39 18.04 10.40
C LYS A 121 18.75 17.97 9.69
N ALA A 122 19.44 16.84 9.79
CA ALA A 122 20.73 16.65 9.12
C ALA A 122 20.64 16.74 7.60
N MET A 123 19.50 16.33 7.02
CA MET A 123 19.19 16.43 5.59
C MET A 123 18.62 17.80 5.18
N GLY A 124 18.39 18.71 6.12
CA GLY A 124 17.79 20.03 5.82
C GLY A 124 16.32 19.96 5.40
N LEU A 125 15.58 18.96 5.84
CA LEU A 125 14.17 18.74 5.50
C LEU A 125 13.21 19.46 6.47
N VAL A 126 13.71 19.88 7.62
CA VAL A 126 13.02 20.63 8.67
C VAL A 126 13.98 21.63 9.32
#